data_5c8e89aa24c02700333daadf6320d56c
#
_entry.id   5c8e89aa24c02700333daadf6320d56c
#
_cell.length_a   1.000
_cell.length_b   1.000
_cell.length_c   1.000
_cell.angle_alpha   90.00
_cell.angle_beta   90.00
_cell.angle_gamma   90.00
#
_symmetry.space_group_name_H-M   'P 1'
#
loop_
_entity.id
_entity.type
_entity.pdbx_description
1 polymer ?
#
loop_
_entity_poly.entity_id
_entity_poly.type
_entity_poly.pdbx_seq_one_letter_code
_entity_poly.pdbx_strand_id
1 'polypeptide(L)'
;MASSAHLRAAGDFSLSNYDAIQQSMIAEFALAYQDSATALHNYTVLAIKSNSTTIKQRALNIALEQNDLHAALDIATHWVVQEPTDVPALFYLSHIALKAHEYELAAETLDKILNIDANADLEQIL
;
A
#
# COMPACT_ATOMS: atom_id res chain seq x y z
N MET A 1 -25.00 21.96 -2.52
CA MET A 1 -23.85 22.54 -1.83
C MET A 1 -23.73 22.04 -0.40
N ALA A 2 -24.81 22.01 0.36
CA ALA A 2 -24.80 21.43 1.71
C ALA A 2 -24.37 19.97 1.73
N SER A 3 -24.74 19.19 0.69
CA SER A 3 -24.36 17.79 0.59
C SER A 3 -22.85 17.58 0.42
N SER A 4 -22.15 18.53 -0.25
CA SER A 4 -20.71 18.41 -0.43
C SER A 4 -19.95 18.57 0.87
N ALA A 5 -20.38 19.52 1.72
CA ALA A 5 -19.76 19.74 3.01
C ALA A 5 -20.02 18.56 3.96
N HIS A 6 -21.20 17.99 3.90
CA HIS A 6 -21.58 16.82 4.69
C HIS A 6 -20.76 15.59 4.28
N LEU A 7 -20.57 15.37 2.98
CA LEU A 7 -19.74 14.29 2.46
C LEU A 7 -18.28 14.44 2.86
N ARG A 8 -17.77 15.67 2.89
CA ARG A 8 -16.40 15.93 3.35
C ARG A 8 -16.23 15.58 4.81
N ALA A 9 -17.18 15.97 5.65
CA ALA A 9 -17.12 15.66 7.07
C ALA A 9 -17.10 14.14 7.31
N ALA A 10 -17.91 13.40 6.56
CA ALA A 10 -17.92 11.94 6.62
C ALA A 10 -16.63 11.34 6.09
N GLY A 11 -16.02 11.94 5.06
CA GLY A 11 -14.80 11.46 4.44
C GLY A 11 -13.53 11.79 5.21
N ASP A 12 -13.57 12.74 6.16
CA ASP A 12 -12.38 13.16 6.90
C ASP A 12 -11.81 12.05 7.79
N PHE A 13 -12.61 11.08 8.18
CA PHE A 13 -12.19 10.00 9.06
C PHE A 13 -11.61 8.81 8.30
N SER A 14 -12.13 8.53 7.14
CA SER A 14 -11.68 7.46 6.25
C SER A 14 -12.32 7.66 4.89
N LEU A 15 -11.70 7.11 3.87
CA LEU A 15 -12.35 7.05 2.57
C LEU A 15 -13.61 6.21 2.74
N SER A 16 -14.78 6.74 2.39
CA SER A 16 -16.00 5.95 2.44
C SER A 16 -15.91 4.79 1.43
N ASN A 17 -16.63 3.70 1.68
CA ASN A 17 -16.66 2.58 0.75
C ASN A 17 -17.09 3.01 -0.65
N TYR A 18 -18.02 3.95 -0.73
CA TYR A 18 -18.48 4.50 -2.01
C TYR A 18 -17.36 5.20 -2.76
N ASP A 19 -16.61 6.06 -2.07
CA ASP A 19 -15.50 6.79 -2.69
C ASP A 19 -14.38 5.85 -3.12
N ALA A 20 -14.07 4.84 -2.30
CA ALA A 20 -13.07 3.84 -2.63
C ALA A 20 -13.47 3.05 -3.88
N ILE A 21 -14.72 2.63 -3.97
CA ILE A 21 -15.24 1.91 -5.13
C ILE A 21 -15.16 2.78 -6.38
N GLN A 22 -15.61 4.03 -6.27
CA GLN A 22 -15.61 4.96 -7.40
C GLN A 22 -14.19 5.20 -7.91
N GLN A 23 -13.23 5.46 -7.02
CA GLN A 23 -11.85 5.69 -7.41
C GLN A 23 -11.19 4.43 -7.96
N SER A 24 -11.51 3.26 -7.42
CA SER A 24 -11.03 1.99 -7.95
C SER A 24 -11.53 1.75 -9.37
N MET A 25 -12.79 2.09 -9.64
CA MET A 25 -13.36 1.98 -10.98
C MET A 25 -12.66 2.91 -11.96
N ILE A 26 -12.39 4.14 -11.57
CA ILE A 26 -11.67 5.10 -12.40
C ILE A 26 -10.27 4.55 -12.72
N ALA A 27 -9.58 4.03 -11.72
CA ALA A 27 -8.24 3.47 -11.90
C ALA A 27 -8.25 2.24 -12.82
N GLU A 28 -9.22 1.34 -12.67
CA GLU A 28 -9.34 0.17 -13.55
C GLU A 28 -9.71 0.58 -14.98
N PHE A 29 -10.55 1.60 -15.16
CA PHE A 29 -10.81 2.17 -16.48
C PHE A 29 -9.53 2.71 -17.12
N ALA A 30 -8.72 3.44 -16.34
CA ALA A 30 -7.46 3.97 -16.82
C ALA A 30 -6.51 2.86 -17.29
N LEU A 31 -6.45 1.76 -16.56
CA LEU A 31 -5.66 0.58 -16.96
C LEU A 31 -6.19 -0.03 -18.26
N ALA A 32 -7.52 -0.17 -18.38
CA ALA A 32 -8.15 -0.74 -19.56
C ALA A 32 -7.88 0.09 -20.81
N TYR A 33 -7.76 1.40 -20.68
CA TYR A 33 -7.43 2.32 -21.78
C TYR A 33 -5.93 2.62 -21.86
N GLN A 34 -5.11 1.87 -21.14
CA GLN A 34 -3.65 2.00 -21.14
C GLN A 34 -3.15 3.34 -20.58
N ASP A 35 -3.95 3.99 -19.75
CA ASP A 35 -3.51 5.19 -19.03
C ASP A 35 -2.93 4.77 -17.68
N SER A 36 -1.75 4.21 -17.74
CA SER A 36 -1.08 3.62 -16.57
C SER A 36 -0.72 4.66 -15.51
N ALA A 37 -0.37 5.88 -15.94
CA ALA A 37 0.00 6.94 -15.00
C ALA A 37 -1.19 7.38 -14.16
N THR A 38 -2.36 7.53 -14.76
CA THR A 38 -3.59 7.87 -14.05
C THR A 38 -3.99 6.75 -13.09
N ALA A 39 -3.90 5.51 -13.55
CA ALA A 39 -4.21 4.35 -12.71
C ALA A 39 -3.29 4.30 -11.47
N LEU A 40 -2.00 4.47 -11.67
CA LEU A 40 -1.02 4.45 -10.59
C LEU A 40 -1.28 5.58 -9.59
N HIS A 41 -1.53 6.80 -10.09
CA HIS A 41 -1.83 7.94 -9.23
C HIS A 41 -3.05 7.68 -8.35
N ASN A 42 -4.14 7.22 -8.94
CA ASN A 42 -5.38 6.96 -8.22
C ASN A 42 -5.21 5.84 -7.19
N TYR A 43 -4.56 4.74 -7.56
CA TYR A 43 -4.30 3.64 -6.62
C TYR A 43 -3.33 4.03 -5.51
N THR A 44 -2.35 4.89 -5.81
CA THR A 44 -1.42 5.38 -4.79
C THR A 44 -2.17 6.19 -3.73
N VAL A 45 -3.04 7.10 -4.15
CA VAL A 45 -3.86 7.89 -3.23
C VAL A 45 -4.75 6.99 -2.40
N LEU A 46 -5.41 6.03 -3.03
CA LEU A 46 -6.26 5.06 -2.33
C LEU A 46 -5.47 4.22 -1.32
N ALA A 47 -4.31 3.73 -1.72
CA ALA A 47 -3.47 2.87 -0.88
C ALA A 47 -3.02 3.58 0.39
N ILE A 48 -2.68 4.87 0.28
CA ILE A 48 -2.23 5.66 1.43
C ILE A 48 -3.38 5.94 2.39
N LYS A 49 -4.58 6.22 1.86
CA LYS A 49 -5.74 6.60 2.67
C LYS A 49 -6.57 5.42 3.15
N SER A 50 -6.50 4.28 2.47
CA SER A 50 -7.33 3.12 2.76
C SER A 50 -6.64 2.17 3.74
N ASN A 51 -7.43 1.46 4.54
CA ASN A 51 -6.96 0.35 5.36
C ASN A 51 -7.06 -0.99 4.65
N SER A 52 -7.49 -1.00 3.39
CA SER A 52 -7.67 -2.23 2.62
C SER A 52 -6.34 -2.79 2.14
N THR A 53 -6.00 -3.98 2.61
CA THR A 53 -4.83 -4.72 2.14
C THR A 53 -4.90 -4.98 0.64
N THR A 54 -6.07 -5.31 0.12
CA THR A 54 -6.27 -5.56 -1.31
C THR A 54 -5.92 -4.35 -2.16
N ILE A 55 -6.35 -3.16 -1.73
CA ILE A 55 -6.04 -1.91 -2.46
C ILE A 55 -4.54 -1.63 -2.40
N LYS A 56 -3.91 -1.81 -1.25
CA LYS A 56 -2.46 -1.61 -1.09
C LYS A 56 -1.66 -2.55 -1.99
N GLN A 57 -2.03 -3.82 -2.02
CA GLN A 57 -1.38 -4.81 -2.88
C GLN A 57 -1.57 -4.48 -4.36
N ARG A 58 -2.78 -4.08 -4.74
CA ARG A 58 -3.07 -3.69 -6.13
C ARG A 58 -2.22 -2.50 -6.56
N ALA A 59 -2.14 -1.47 -5.72
CA ALA A 59 -1.34 -0.28 -5.99
C ALA A 59 0.14 -0.64 -6.14
N LEU A 60 0.66 -1.48 -5.25
CA LEU A 60 2.04 -1.93 -5.30
C LEU A 60 2.34 -2.72 -6.57
N ASN A 61 1.44 -3.62 -6.95
CA ASN A 61 1.63 -4.42 -8.16
C ASN A 61 1.63 -3.53 -9.41
N ILE A 62 0.75 -2.54 -9.48
CA ILE A 62 0.74 -1.58 -10.59
C ILE A 62 2.04 -0.78 -10.64
N ALA A 63 2.50 -0.28 -9.50
CA ALA A 63 3.76 0.46 -9.42
C ALA A 63 4.94 -0.40 -9.89
N LEU A 64 5.00 -1.66 -9.46
CA LEU A 64 6.07 -2.58 -9.84
C LEU A 64 6.00 -2.94 -11.33
N GLU A 65 4.82 -3.16 -11.88
CA GLU A 65 4.65 -3.42 -13.30
C GLU A 65 5.13 -2.26 -14.16
N GLN A 66 4.91 -1.02 -13.69
CA GLN A 66 5.38 0.19 -14.37
C GLN A 66 6.84 0.51 -14.06
N ASN A 67 7.47 -0.28 -13.22
CA ASN A 67 8.83 -0.05 -12.73
C ASN A 67 8.98 1.32 -12.05
N ASP A 68 7.93 1.80 -11.41
CA ASP A 68 7.95 3.03 -10.62
C ASP A 68 8.29 2.68 -9.18
N LEU A 69 9.58 2.53 -8.92
CA LEU A 69 10.08 2.13 -7.61
C LEU A 69 9.84 3.21 -6.54
N HIS A 70 9.82 4.47 -6.96
CA HIS A 70 9.55 5.58 -6.03
C HIS A 70 8.13 5.48 -5.47
N ALA A 71 7.14 5.31 -6.35
CA ALA A 71 5.74 5.14 -5.93
C ALA A 71 5.58 3.87 -5.09
N ALA A 72 6.19 2.78 -5.51
CA ALA A 72 6.14 1.51 -4.76
C ALA A 72 6.72 1.66 -3.35
N LEU A 73 7.85 2.34 -3.24
CA LEU A 73 8.51 2.57 -1.95
C LEU A 73 7.64 3.43 -1.02
N ASP A 74 7.01 4.47 -1.56
CA ASP A 74 6.11 5.32 -0.78
C ASP A 74 4.93 4.53 -0.23
N ILE A 75 4.28 3.74 -1.06
CA ILE A 75 3.12 2.93 -0.65
C ILE A 75 3.53 1.92 0.41
N ALA A 76 4.61 1.19 0.17
CA ALA A 76 5.08 0.17 1.11
C ALA A 76 5.52 0.76 2.44
N THR A 77 6.19 1.90 2.42
CA THR A 77 6.62 2.59 3.63
C THR A 77 5.43 3.05 4.47
N HIS A 78 4.42 3.64 3.83
CA HIS A 78 3.20 4.05 4.53
C HIS A 78 2.49 2.84 5.13
N TRP A 79 2.43 1.74 4.40
CA TRP A 79 1.80 0.52 4.91
C TRP A 79 2.52 0.00 6.15
N VAL A 80 3.84 -0.08 6.11
CA VAL A 80 4.63 -0.55 7.27
C VAL A 80 4.50 0.41 8.47
N VAL A 81 4.42 1.72 8.22
CA VAL A 81 4.20 2.69 9.30
C VAL A 81 2.85 2.46 9.98
N GLN A 82 1.81 2.18 9.21
CA GLN A 82 0.48 1.90 9.75
C GLN A 82 0.40 0.54 10.45
N GLU A 83 1.09 -0.46 9.93
CA GLU A 83 1.05 -1.84 10.40
C GLU A 83 2.47 -2.40 10.51
N PRO A 84 3.22 -2.01 11.57
CA PRO A 84 4.65 -2.33 11.66
C PRO A 84 5.00 -3.82 11.76
N THR A 85 4.04 -4.66 12.15
CA THR A 85 4.25 -6.10 12.30
C THR A 85 3.54 -6.92 11.24
N ASP A 86 2.97 -6.26 10.23
CA ASP A 86 2.30 -6.96 9.15
C ASP A 86 3.33 -7.56 8.19
N VAL A 87 3.43 -8.88 8.17
CA VAL A 87 4.46 -9.59 7.40
C VAL A 87 4.34 -9.32 5.90
N PRO A 88 3.15 -9.35 5.27
CA PRO A 88 3.04 -8.97 3.86
C PRO A 88 3.58 -7.57 3.56
N ALA A 89 3.29 -6.58 4.40
CA ALA A 89 3.80 -5.22 4.22
C ALA A 89 5.32 -5.19 4.27
N LEU A 90 5.90 -5.89 5.23
CA LEU A 90 7.35 -5.97 5.38
C LEU A 90 8.01 -6.68 4.21
N PHE A 91 7.39 -7.74 3.67
CA PHE A 91 7.89 -8.42 2.48
C PHE A 91 7.91 -7.51 1.26
N TYR A 92 6.83 -6.78 1.03
CA TYR A 92 6.80 -5.81 -0.08
C TYR A 92 7.89 -4.76 0.08
N LEU A 93 8.03 -4.20 1.28
CA LEU A 93 9.03 -3.17 1.53
C LEU A 93 10.45 -3.70 1.32
N SER A 94 10.77 -4.89 1.82
CA SER A 94 12.09 -5.48 1.63
C SER A 94 12.41 -5.73 0.16
N HIS A 95 11.43 -6.26 -0.58
CA HIS A 95 11.59 -6.54 -2.01
C HIS A 95 11.81 -5.25 -2.81
N ILE A 96 11.00 -4.23 -2.55
CA ILE A 96 11.10 -2.94 -3.24
C ILE A 96 12.40 -2.24 -2.88
N ALA A 97 12.80 -2.30 -1.61
CA ALA A 97 14.06 -1.71 -1.16
C ALA A 97 15.26 -2.35 -1.88
N LEU A 98 15.25 -3.67 -2.04
CA LEU A 98 16.30 -4.36 -2.79
C LEU A 98 16.34 -3.90 -4.25
N LYS A 99 15.19 -3.79 -4.90
CA LYS A 99 15.12 -3.31 -6.28
C LYS A 99 15.60 -1.87 -6.41
N ALA A 100 15.34 -1.05 -5.41
CA ALA A 100 15.73 0.36 -5.40
C ALA A 100 17.15 0.57 -4.90
N HIS A 101 17.89 -0.49 -4.61
CA HIS A 101 19.25 -0.44 -4.05
C HIS A 101 19.34 0.23 -2.68
N GLU A 102 18.23 0.22 -1.94
CA GLU A 102 18.15 0.68 -0.56
C GLU A 102 18.50 -0.48 0.38
N TYR A 103 19.77 -0.87 0.40
CA TYR A 103 20.20 -2.10 1.06
C TYR A 103 20.05 -2.08 2.57
N GLU A 104 20.27 -0.95 3.22
CA GLU A 104 20.10 -0.83 4.66
C GLU A 104 18.63 -1.03 5.05
N LEU A 105 17.72 -0.40 4.31
CA LEU A 105 16.30 -0.55 4.54
C LEU A 105 15.86 -2.00 4.30
N ALA A 106 16.37 -2.63 3.26
CA ALA A 106 16.08 -4.03 2.97
C ALA A 106 16.54 -4.95 4.13
N ALA A 107 17.76 -4.73 4.62
CA ALA A 107 18.32 -5.52 5.72
C ALA A 107 17.50 -5.33 7.00
N GLU A 108 17.17 -4.09 7.36
CA GLU A 108 16.36 -3.78 8.53
C GLU A 108 14.99 -4.45 8.46
N THR A 109 14.37 -4.40 7.28
CA THR A 109 13.03 -4.94 7.07
C THR A 109 13.04 -6.46 7.15
N LEU A 110 14.03 -7.11 6.54
CA LEU A 110 14.20 -8.57 6.62
C LEU A 110 14.47 -9.01 8.05
N ASP A 111 15.25 -8.25 8.81
CA ASP A 111 15.53 -8.54 10.21
C ASP A 111 14.23 -8.50 11.04
N LYS A 112 13.36 -7.54 10.77
CA LYS A 112 12.05 -7.47 11.43
C LYS A 112 11.20 -8.70 11.13
N ILE A 113 11.20 -9.17 9.88
CA ILE A 113 10.46 -10.38 9.50
C ILE A 113 10.98 -11.59 10.28
N LEU A 114 12.29 -11.75 10.34
CA LEU A 114 12.92 -12.86 11.06
C LEU A 114 12.58 -12.83 12.55
N ASN A 115 12.58 -11.65 13.15
CA ASN A 115 12.24 -11.50 14.57
C ASN A 115 10.77 -11.84 14.84
N ILE A 116 9.86 -11.51 13.94
CA ILE A 116 8.44 -11.86 14.06
C ILE A 116 8.27 -13.37 13.99
N ASP A 117 8.90 -14.03 13.03
CA ASP A 117 8.84 -15.48 12.86
C ASP A 117 9.47 -16.21 14.04
N ALA A 118 10.60 -15.75 14.53
CA ALA A 118 11.26 -16.34 15.69
C ALA A 118 10.38 -16.26 16.94
N ASN A 119 9.73 -15.13 17.17
CA ASN A 119 8.81 -14.95 18.28
C ASN A 119 7.59 -15.86 18.16
N ALA A 120 7.05 -15.98 16.95
CA ALA A 120 5.91 -16.86 16.68
C ALA A 120 6.27 -18.32 16.97
N ASP A 121 7.45 -18.76 16.53
CA ASP A 121 7.94 -20.12 16.79
C ASP A 121 8.11 -20.38 18.30
N LEU A 122 8.67 -19.42 19.02
CA LEU A 122 8.81 -19.53 20.47
C LEU A 122 7.47 -19.65 21.19
N GLU A 123 6.49 -18.88 20.78
CA GLU A 123 5.13 -18.92 21.33
C GLU A 123 4.48 -20.29 21.12
N GLN A 124 4.73 -20.90 19.97
CA GLN A 124 4.20 -22.24 19.67
C GLN A 124 4.86 -23.33 20.49
N ILE A 125 6.13 -23.18 20.82
CA ILE A 125 6.87 -24.13 21.62
C ILE A 125 6.47 -24.05 23.10
N LEU A 126 6.19 -22.86 23.57
CA LEU A 126 5.79 -22.60 24.95
C LEU A 126 4.31 -22.89 25.18
#